data_05dc4a7d2eb7e968423b2ad330260b55
#
_entry.id   05dc4a7d2eb7e968423b2ad330260b55
#
_cell.length_a   1.000
_cell.length_b   1.000
_cell.length_c   1.000
_cell.angle_alpha   90.00
_cell.angle_beta   90.00
_cell.angle_gamma   90.00
#
_symmetry.space_group_name_H-M   'P 1'
#
loop_
_entity.id
_entity.type
_entity.pdbx_description
1 polymer ?
#
loop_
_entity_poly.entity_id
_entity_poly.type
_entity_poly.pdbx_seq_one_letter_code
_entity_poly.pdbx_strand_id
1 'polypeptide(L)'
;RYDYQTGFDISVASEVMAIFCLATSLDDLRQKLGEMEVAKNIDPSKNPILAKDLKAEGSMVALLKDAFMPNLVQSIAHTPTLVHGGPFANIAHGCNSYIATELGMKLGDFVVTEAGFGADLGAEKFIDIKCRKTGLDPDVIVIVATIRALKYHGGMEVKDLGTSNMNCLLYTSDAADECDS
;
A
#
# COMPACT_ATOMS: atom_id res chain seq x y z
N ARG A 1 11.34 -22.87 -27.78
CA ARG A 1 11.70 -21.77 -26.87
C ARG A 1 10.91 -20.56 -27.31
N TYR A 2 10.06 -20.04 -26.43
CA TYR A 2 9.29 -18.84 -26.71
C TYR A 2 10.08 -17.68 -26.13
N ASP A 3 10.59 -16.79 -26.98
CA ASP A 3 11.25 -15.56 -26.58
C ASP A 3 10.16 -14.47 -26.48
N TYR A 4 9.99 -13.87 -25.32
CA TYR A 4 9.16 -12.69 -25.13
C TYR A 4 9.96 -11.61 -24.40
N GLN A 5 9.71 -10.37 -24.78
CA GLN A 5 10.31 -9.24 -24.09
C GLN A 5 9.57 -8.99 -22.80
N THR A 6 10.32 -8.88 -21.71
CA THR A 6 9.80 -8.54 -20.39
C THR A 6 10.79 -7.62 -19.68
N GLY A 7 10.31 -6.87 -18.73
CA GLY A 7 11.12 -5.98 -17.91
C GLY A 7 10.33 -5.46 -16.73
N PHE A 8 11.05 -4.85 -15.80
CA PHE A 8 10.48 -4.15 -14.66
C PHE A 8 11.05 -2.73 -14.66
N ASP A 9 10.18 -1.73 -14.65
CA ASP A 9 10.59 -0.35 -14.51
C ASP A 9 11.10 -0.07 -13.11
N ILE A 10 10.48 -0.71 -12.10
CA ILE A 10 10.87 -0.61 -10.69
C ILE A 10 10.75 -2.00 -10.04
N SER A 11 11.81 -2.45 -9.36
CA SER A 11 11.85 -3.79 -8.74
C SER A 11 10.83 -4.00 -7.63
N VAL A 12 10.43 -2.94 -6.91
CA VAL A 12 9.39 -3.03 -5.87
C VAL A 12 7.96 -3.10 -6.41
N ALA A 13 7.76 -2.83 -7.71
CA ALA A 13 6.49 -3.00 -8.39
C ALA A 13 6.25 -4.48 -8.73
N SER A 14 6.14 -5.32 -7.71
CA SER A 14 5.99 -6.76 -7.86
C SER A 14 4.93 -7.32 -6.92
N GLU A 15 4.33 -8.43 -7.32
CA GLU A 15 3.40 -9.19 -6.47
C GLU A 15 4.06 -9.66 -5.17
N VAL A 16 5.35 -10.00 -5.22
CA VAL A 16 6.15 -10.36 -4.04
C VAL A 16 6.13 -9.27 -2.97
N MET A 17 6.26 -7.99 -3.36
CA MET A 17 6.20 -6.88 -2.41
C MET A 17 4.80 -6.72 -1.80
N ALA A 18 3.75 -6.89 -2.59
CA ALA A 18 2.38 -6.83 -2.08
C ALA A 18 2.09 -7.96 -1.09
N ILE A 19 2.48 -9.19 -1.41
CA ILE A 19 2.39 -10.36 -0.53
C ILE A 19 3.17 -10.14 0.76
N PHE A 20 4.43 -9.69 0.64
CA PHE A 20 5.31 -9.41 1.77
C PHE A 20 4.70 -8.42 2.76
N CYS A 21 4.10 -7.34 2.26
CA CYS A 21 3.51 -6.30 3.11
C CYS A 21 2.20 -6.73 3.79
N LEU A 22 1.50 -7.73 3.25
CA LEU A 22 0.26 -8.26 3.80
C LEU A 22 0.44 -9.59 4.55
N ALA A 23 1.64 -10.13 4.58
CA ALA A 23 1.93 -11.34 5.31
C ALA A 23 1.96 -11.08 6.82
N THR A 24 1.41 -12.02 7.60
CA THR A 24 1.29 -11.93 9.07
C THR A 24 2.37 -12.73 9.80
N SER A 25 3.02 -13.66 9.10
CA SER A 25 4.11 -14.49 9.61
C SER A 25 4.98 -15.00 8.47
N LEU A 26 6.13 -15.61 8.77
CA LEU A 26 6.96 -16.28 7.76
C LEU A 26 6.25 -17.47 7.11
N ASP A 27 5.43 -18.20 7.85
CA ASP A 27 4.66 -19.32 7.31
C ASP A 27 3.55 -18.82 6.37
N ASP A 28 2.84 -17.75 6.74
CA ASP A 28 1.86 -17.09 5.89
C ASP A 28 2.51 -16.51 4.62
N LEU A 29 3.69 -15.88 4.76
CA LEU A 29 4.50 -15.42 3.64
C LEU A 29 4.83 -16.57 2.68
N ARG A 30 5.29 -17.71 3.22
CA ARG A 30 5.63 -18.90 2.44
C ARG A 30 4.42 -19.42 1.67
N GLN A 31 3.29 -19.55 2.35
CA GLN A 31 2.06 -20.02 1.72
C GLN A 31 1.64 -19.13 0.57
N LYS A 32 1.54 -17.82 0.80
CA LYS A 32 1.13 -16.84 -0.21
C LYS A 32 2.08 -16.77 -1.40
N LEU A 33 3.40 -16.79 -1.16
CA LEU A 33 4.39 -16.86 -2.25
C LEU A 33 4.23 -18.14 -3.07
N GLY A 34 3.92 -19.26 -2.42
CA GLY A 34 3.66 -20.51 -3.12
C GLY A 34 2.43 -20.49 -4.04
N GLU A 35 1.46 -19.64 -3.72
CA GLU A 35 0.21 -19.49 -4.47
C GLU A 35 0.31 -18.52 -5.66
N MET A 36 1.44 -17.83 -5.82
CA MET A 36 1.67 -16.94 -6.97
C MET A 36 1.57 -17.71 -8.29
N GLU A 37 0.79 -17.17 -9.23
CA GLU A 37 0.74 -17.67 -10.60
C GLU A 37 1.98 -17.24 -11.37
N VAL A 38 2.82 -18.20 -11.76
CA VAL A 38 4.08 -17.93 -12.48
C VAL A 38 3.98 -18.19 -13.98
N ALA A 39 3.00 -18.99 -14.41
CA ALA A 39 2.74 -19.24 -15.81
C ALA A 39 1.32 -19.75 -16.05
N LYS A 40 0.78 -19.47 -17.23
CA LYS A 40 -0.46 -20.10 -17.71
C LYS A 40 -0.16 -21.43 -18.35
N ASN A 41 -1.07 -22.40 -18.17
CA ASN A 41 -0.97 -23.65 -18.87
C ASN A 41 -1.28 -23.43 -20.37
N ILE A 42 -0.59 -24.15 -21.25
CA ILE A 42 -0.88 -24.13 -22.70
C ILE A 42 -2.31 -24.61 -22.97
N ASP A 43 -2.77 -25.61 -22.21
CA ASP A 43 -4.15 -26.07 -22.22
C ASP A 43 -4.99 -25.19 -21.27
N PRO A 44 -5.93 -24.37 -21.80
CA PRO A 44 -6.75 -23.47 -20.98
C PRO A 44 -7.68 -24.19 -19.98
N SER A 45 -7.90 -25.51 -20.15
CA SER A 45 -8.72 -26.30 -19.22
C SER A 45 -7.96 -26.70 -17.95
N LYS A 46 -6.64 -26.52 -17.93
CA LYS A 46 -5.79 -26.83 -16.79
C LYS A 46 -5.51 -25.61 -15.94
N ASN A 47 -5.30 -25.84 -14.65
CA ASN A 47 -4.93 -24.81 -13.71
C ASN A 47 -3.60 -24.14 -14.10
N PRO A 48 -3.40 -22.84 -13.72
CA PRO A 48 -2.12 -22.17 -13.90
C PRO A 48 -1.02 -22.88 -13.12
N ILE A 49 0.21 -22.63 -13.50
CA ILE A 49 1.39 -23.11 -12.78
C ILE A 49 1.70 -22.12 -11.67
N LEU A 50 1.80 -22.63 -10.45
CA LEU A 50 2.08 -21.81 -9.26
C LEU A 50 3.55 -21.93 -8.84
N ALA A 51 4.02 -20.97 -8.06
CA ALA A 51 5.40 -20.99 -7.55
C ALA A 51 5.71 -22.24 -6.71
N LYS A 52 4.74 -22.79 -5.99
CA LYS A 52 4.87 -24.08 -5.26
C LYS A 52 5.08 -25.28 -6.16
N ASP A 53 4.54 -25.27 -7.38
CA ASP A 53 4.77 -26.34 -8.34
C ASP A 53 6.22 -26.42 -8.80
N LEU A 54 6.91 -25.26 -8.76
CA LEU A 54 8.35 -25.12 -9.00
C LEU A 54 9.18 -25.33 -7.74
N LYS A 55 8.55 -25.50 -6.57
CA LYS A 55 9.20 -25.57 -5.24
C LYS A 55 10.08 -24.32 -4.94
N ALA A 56 9.66 -23.15 -5.41
CA ALA A 56 10.42 -21.92 -5.31
C ALA A 56 10.15 -21.15 -4.01
N GLU A 57 8.99 -21.37 -3.36
CA GLU A 57 8.54 -20.60 -2.19
C GLU A 57 9.52 -20.65 -1.01
N GLY A 58 10.17 -21.78 -0.79
CA GLY A 58 11.16 -21.93 0.28
C GLY A 58 12.40 -21.07 0.08
N SER A 59 12.92 -21.03 -1.16
CA SER A 59 14.07 -20.18 -1.50
C SER A 59 13.71 -18.69 -1.44
N MET A 60 12.50 -18.34 -1.87
CA MET A 60 12.00 -16.95 -1.79
C MET A 60 11.92 -16.48 -0.33
N VAL A 61 11.35 -17.29 0.56
CA VAL A 61 11.29 -16.97 2.00
C VAL A 61 12.68 -16.87 2.62
N ALA A 62 13.62 -17.74 2.24
CA ALA A 62 14.99 -17.68 2.75
C ALA A 62 15.68 -16.35 2.39
N LEU A 63 15.44 -15.82 1.18
CA LEU A 63 15.95 -14.51 0.76
C LEU A 63 15.26 -13.34 1.46
N LEU A 64 13.98 -13.47 1.80
CA LEU A 64 13.17 -12.41 2.41
C LEU A 64 13.19 -12.43 3.93
N LYS A 65 13.73 -13.48 4.57
CA LYS A 65 13.66 -13.72 6.02
C LYS A 65 14.16 -12.52 6.84
N ASP A 66 15.32 -11.99 6.51
CA ASP A 66 15.90 -10.87 7.26
C ASP A 66 15.17 -9.55 6.94
N ALA A 67 14.75 -9.38 5.69
CA ALA A 67 13.95 -8.23 5.29
C ALA A 67 12.57 -8.19 5.96
N PHE A 68 12.06 -9.33 6.42
CA PHE A 68 10.75 -9.44 7.07
C PHE A 68 10.69 -8.82 8.47
N MET A 69 11.82 -8.40 9.02
CA MET A 69 11.91 -7.68 10.27
C MET A 69 11.85 -6.17 10.03
N PRO A 70 10.87 -5.44 10.62
CA PRO A 70 10.77 -3.99 10.46
C PRO A 70 12.02 -3.26 10.95
N ASN A 71 12.44 -2.23 10.22
CA ASN A 71 13.51 -1.34 10.64
C ASN A 71 12.98 -0.28 11.60
N LEU A 72 13.52 -0.21 12.79
CA LEU A 72 13.24 0.84 13.74
C LEU A 72 14.26 1.96 13.59
N VAL A 73 13.78 3.15 13.28
CA VAL A 73 14.57 4.37 13.14
C VAL A 73 14.02 5.47 14.05
N GLN A 74 14.80 6.49 14.32
CA GLN A 74 14.37 7.67 15.06
C GLN A 74 14.20 8.84 14.08
N SER A 75 13.05 9.51 14.13
CA SER A 75 12.82 10.73 13.36
C SER A 75 13.61 11.90 13.94
N ILE A 76 13.72 13.01 13.17
CA ILE A 76 14.35 14.25 13.64
C ILE A 76 13.64 14.81 14.89
N ALA A 77 12.33 14.57 15.02
CA ALA A 77 11.54 14.95 16.19
C ALA A 77 11.64 13.95 17.35
N HIS A 78 12.61 13.02 17.30
CA HIS A 78 12.83 11.97 18.31
C HIS A 78 11.67 10.99 18.47
N THR A 79 10.83 10.85 17.46
CA THR A 79 9.74 9.86 17.45
C THR A 79 10.23 8.52 16.89
N PRO A 80 9.99 7.40 17.56
CA PRO A 80 10.27 6.08 17.02
C PRO A 80 9.45 5.86 15.73
N THR A 81 10.09 5.37 14.69
CA THR A 81 9.47 5.19 13.38
C THR A 81 9.83 3.82 12.83
N LEU A 82 8.83 3.02 12.49
CA LEU A 82 9.02 1.73 11.84
C LEU A 82 8.96 1.92 10.31
N VAL A 83 10.03 1.55 9.63
CA VAL A 83 10.12 1.59 8.16
C VAL A 83 10.16 0.17 7.64
N HIS A 84 9.12 -0.23 6.90
CA HIS A 84 9.02 -1.60 6.45
C HIS A 84 8.04 -1.75 5.27
N GLY A 85 8.53 -2.37 4.19
CA GLY A 85 7.80 -2.56 2.96
C GLY A 85 7.68 -1.25 2.16
N GLY A 86 7.21 -1.37 0.93
CA GLY A 86 7.07 -0.22 0.03
C GLY A 86 6.21 -0.57 -1.18
N PRO A 87 4.97 -1.10 -0.98
CA PRO A 87 4.10 -1.42 -2.10
C PRO A 87 3.57 -0.15 -2.73
N PHE A 88 3.64 -0.03 -4.05
CA PHE A 88 3.06 1.10 -4.76
C PHE A 88 1.54 1.11 -4.69
N ALA A 89 0.94 2.27 -4.39
CA ALA A 89 -0.51 2.42 -4.29
C ALA A 89 -1.24 2.26 -5.64
N ASN A 90 -0.58 2.50 -6.75
CA ASN A 90 -1.17 2.27 -8.09
C ASN A 90 -1.27 0.79 -8.49
N ILE A 91 -0.52 -0.11 -7.84
CA ILE A 91 -0.51 -1.55 -8.14
C ILE A 91 -0.80 -2.44 -6.93
N ALA A 92 -0.70 -1.92 -5.71
CA ALA A 92 -0.92 -2.63 -4.46
C ALA A 92 -1.65 -1.71 -3.45
N HIS A 93 -1.59 -2.01 -2.16
CA HIS A 93 -2.31 -1.24 -1.13
C HIS A 93 -1.61 0.06 -0.70
N GLY A 94 -0.38 0.34 -1.16
CA GLY A 94 0.26 1.65 -1.07
C GLY A 94 0.60 2.18 0.32
N CYS A 95 0.72 1.31 1.32
CA CYS A 95 1.09 1.67 2.68
C CYS A 95 2.05 0.62 3.26
N ASN A 96 2.63 0.89 4.42
CA ASN A 96 3.59 0.01 5.08
C ASN A 96 3.03 -1.39 5.37
N SER A 97 3.90 -2.31 5.81
CA SER A 97 3.51 -3.68 6.10
C SER A 97 2.57 -3.81 7.30
N TYR A 98 1.81 -4.90 7.31
CA TYR A 98 1.02 -5.31 8.48
C TYR A 98 1.89 -5.47 9.73
N ILE A 99 3.02 -6.19 9.61
CA ILE A 99 3.91 -6.48 10.74
C ILE A 99 4.45 -5.20 11.40
N ALA A 100 4.81 -4.18 10.61
CA ALA A 100 5.24 -2.90 11.17
C ALA A 100 4.13 -2.22 11.96
N THR A 101 2.89 -2.23 11.44
CA THR A 101 1.73 -1.64 12.14
C THR A 101 1.41 -2.43 13.41
N GLU A 102 1.36 -3.75 13.34
CA GLU A 102 1.11 -4.61 14.50
C GLU A 102 2.18 -4.44 15.59
N LEU A 103 3.44 -4.38 15.19
CA LEU A 103 4.55 -4.14 16.12
C LEU A 103 4.42 -2.75 16.77
N GLY A 104 4.09 -1.72 15.99
CA GLY A 104 3.85 -0.38 16.50
C GLY A 104 2.74 -0.37 17.56
N MET A 105 1.62 -1.04 17.30
CA MET A 105 0.50 -1.15 18.27
C MET A 105 0.86 -1.88 19.56
N LYS A 106 1.84 -2.78 19.51
CA LYS A 106 2.35 -3.47 20.71
C LYS A 106 3.35 -2.64 21.53
N LEU A 107 3.98 -1.65 20.90
CA LEU A 107 5.06 -0.87 21.50
C LEU A 107 4.63 0.55 21.91
N GLY A 108 3.60 1.11 21.31
CA GLY A 108 3.15 2.49 21.53
C GLY A 108 1.69 2.59 21.91
N ASP A 109 1.35 3.66 22.66
CA ASP A 109 -0.04 3.99 22.99
C ASP A 109 -0.80 4.53 21.78
N PHE A 110 -0.06 5.14 20.82
CA PHE A 110 -0.60 5.65 19.56
C PHE A 110 0.28 5.19 18.41
N VAL A 111 -0.36 4.75 17.34
CA VAL A 111 0.29 4.41 16.07
C VAL A 111 -0.30 5.25 14.97
N VAL A 112 0.54 6.00 14.28
CA VAL A 112 0.15 6.80 13.12
C VAL A 112 0.76 6.17 11.89
N THR A 113 -0.05 5.86 10.89
CA THR A 113 0.39 5.27 9.62
C THR A 113 -0.20 6.04 8.44
N GLU A 114 0.41 5.91 7.30
CA GLU A 114 -0.09 6.48 6.06
C GLU A 114 -1.07 5.54 5.34
N ALA A 115 -1.91 6.11 4.48
CA ALA A 115 -2.78 5.35 3.59
C ALA A 115 -2.40 5.49 2.10
N GLY A 116 -1.30 6.18 1.80
CA GLY A 116 -0.74 6.37 0.45
C GLY A 116 -1.64 7.13 -0.53
N PHE A 117 -1.09 8.04 -1.33
CA PHE A 117 -1.79 8.86 -2.32
C PHE A 117 -2.99 9.67 -1.79
N GLY A 118 -3.92 10.05 -2.67
CA GLY A 118 -5.18 10.68 -2.29
C GLY A 118 -6.14 9.72 -1.59
N ALA A 119 -7.07 10.24 -0.82
CA ALA A 119 -8.01 9.44 -0.04
C ALA A 119 -8.89 8.54 -0.92
N ASP A 120 -9.23 8.98 -2.11
CA ASP A 120 -9.97 8.25 -3.13
C ASP A 120 -9.31 6.94 -3.59
N LEU A 121 -7.99 6.83 -3.44
CA LEU A 121 -7.22 5.63 -3.76
C LEU A 121 -6.63 4.98 -2.51
N GLY A 122 -5.90 5.74 -1.71
CA GLY A 122 -5.13 5.22 -0.58
C GLY A 122 -5.97 4.80 0.60
N ALA A 123 -6.97 5.59 0.99
CA ALA A 123 -7.85 5.25 2.10
C ALA A 123 -8.70 4.02 1.78
N GLU A 124 -9.25 3.92 0.57
CA GLU A 124 -9.99 2.73 0.13
C GLU A 124 -9.12 1.48 0.19
N LYS A 125 -7.91 1.52 -0.37
CA LYS A 125 -7.00 0.37 -0.35
C LYS A 125 -6.53 0.01 1.06
N PHE A 126 -6.31 1.00 1.91
CA PHE A 126 -5.97 0.75 3.31
C PHE A 126 -7.10 0.00 4.02
N ILE A 127 -8.33 0.46 3.90
CA ILE A 127 -9.49 -0.14 4.55
C ILE A 127 -9.85 -1.48 3.90
N ASP A 128 -10.05 -1.51 2.58
CA ASP A 128 -10.60 -2.66 1.87
C ASP A 128 -9.58 -3.78 1.65
N ILE A 129 -8.29 -3.47 1.62
CA ILE A 129 -7.25 -4.48 1.45
C ILE A 129 -6.55 -4.75 2.78
N LYS A 130 -5.85 -3.76 3.34
CA LYS A 130 -5.00 -3.99 4.51
C LYS A 130 -5.83 -4.31 5.74
N CYS A 131 -6.76 -3.45 6.13
CA CYS A 131 -7.57 -3.66 7.33
C CYS A 131 -8.40 -4.93 7.23
N ARG A 132 -9.10 -5.14 6.12
CA ARG A 132 -9.94 -6.33 5.90
C ARG A 132 -9.16 -7.64 5.96
N LYS A 133 -7.95 -7.69 5.38
CA LYS A 133 -7.12 -8.91 5.39
C LYS A 133 -6.44 -9.17 6.73
N THR A 134 -6.17 -8.15 7.50
CA THR A 134 -5.34 -8.25 8.71
C THR A 134 -6.09 -8.06 10.01
N GLY A 135 -7.37 -7.65 9.94
CA GLY A 135 -8.19 -7.37 11.12
C GLY A 135 -7.82 -6.07 11.84
N LEU A 136 -7.07 -5.18 11.18
CA LEU A 136 -6.80 -3.84 11.71
C LEU A 136 -8.06 -3.00 11.64
N ASP A 137 -8.31 -2.23 12.69
CA ASP A 137 -9.44 -1.29 12.77
C ASP A 137 -8.91 0.07 13.27
N PRO A 138 -8.84 1.08 12.39
CA PRO A 138 -8.33 2.39 12.77
C PRO A 138 -9.34 3.14 13.64
N ASP A 139 -8.90 3.62 14.80
CA ASP A 139 -9.73 4.41 15.72
C ASP A 139 -10.02 5.82 15.18
N VAL A 140 -9.08 6.38 14.41
CA VAL A 140 -9.16 7.75 13.88
C VAL A 140 -8.59 7.81 12.47
N ILE A 141 -9.27 8.55 11.59
CA ILE A 141 -8.81 8.89 10.27
C ILE A 141 -8.51 10.39 10.21
N VAL A 142 -7.30 10.76 9.80
CA VAL A 142 -6.89 12.15 9.62
C VAL A 142 -6.81 12.47 8.14
N ILE A 143 -7.67 13.38 7.70
CA ILE A 143 -7.68 13.86 6.31
C ILE A 143 -6.77 15.09 6.22
N VAL A 144 -5.78 15.03 5.32
CA VAL A 144 -4.86 16.15 5.05
C VAL A 144 -5.27 16.80 3.73
N ALA A 145 -5.91 17.97 3.82
CA ALA A 145 -6.29 18.76 2.66
C ALA A 145 -5.47 20.06 2.62
N THR A 146 -4.70 20.26 1.56
CA THR A 146 -3.97 21.51 1.36
C THR A 146 -4.83 22.53 0.62
N ILE A 147 -4.64 23.83 0.92
CA ILE A 147 -5.30 24.92 0.19
C ILE A 147 -5.06 24.82 -1.32
N ARG A 148 -3.88 24.38 -1.75
CA ARG A 148 -3.56 24.18 -3.18
C ARG A 148 -4.39 23.05 -3.80
N ALA A 149 -4.57 21.94 -3.07
CA ALA A 149 -5.40 20.84 -3.53
C ALA A 149 -6.87 21.27 -3.65
N LEU A 150 -7.40 21.96 -2.64
CA LEU A 150 -8.77 22.49 -2.68
C LEU A 150 -8.98 23.44 -3.86
N LYS A 151 -8.05 24.37 -4.12
CA LYS A 151 -8.11 25.26 -5.28
C LYS A 151 -8.09 24.49 -6.61
N TYR A 152 -7.22 23.49 -6.72
CA TYR A 152 -7.10 22.67 -7.92
C TYR A 152 -8.40 21.91 -8.20
N HIS A 153 -8.93 21.23 -7.20
CA HIS A 153 -10.19 20.50 -7.32
C HIS A 153 -11.40 21.41 -7.51
N GLY A 154 -11.33 22.66 -7.02
CA GLY A 154 -12.32 23.72 -7.31
C GLY A 154 -12.19 24.34 -8.73
N GLY A 155 -11.40 23.74 -9.62
CA GLY A 155 -11.29 24.12 -11.03
C GLY A 155 -10.25 25.21 -11.34
N MET A 156 -9.34 25.52 -10.39
CA MET A 156 -8.28 26.49 -10.63
C MET A 156 -7.14 25.88 -11.46
N GLU A 157 -6.65 26.61 -12.44
CA GLU A 157 -5.50 26.17 -13.24
C GLU A 157 -4.22 26.10 -12.38
N VAL A 158 -3.34 25.13 -12.69
CA VAL A 158 -2.11 24.86 -11.93
C VAL A 158 -1.23 26.11 -11.79
N LYS A 159 -1.13 26.94 -12.84
CA LYS A 159 -0.35 28.18 -12.85
C LYS A 159 -0.85 29.23 -11.86
N ASP A 160 -2.13 29.19 -11.48
CA ASP A 160 -2.80 30.21 -10.66
C ASP A 160 -2.99 29.75 -9.19
N LEU A 161 -2.56 28.54 -8.83
CA LEU A 161 -2.73 27.98 -7.48
C LEU A 161 -2.05 28.82 -6.38
N GLY A 162 -1.07 29.65 -6.72
CA GLY A 162 -0.40 30.58 -5.81
C GLY A 162 -1.20 31.85 -5.50
N THR A 163 -2.21 32.18 -6.31
CA THR A 163 -3.00 33.40 -6.15
C THR A 163 -4.14 33.21 -5.15
N SER A 164 -4.63 34.32 -4.56
CA SER A 164 -5.79 34.29 -3.67
C SER A 164 -7.07 34.16 -4.50
N ASN A 165 -7.87 33.12 -4.26
CA ASN A 165 -9.17 32.95 -4.86
C ASN A 165 -10.12 32.28 -3.86
N MET A 166 -10.96 33.07 -3.24
CA MET A 166 -11.89 32.63 -2.19
C MET A 166 -13.07 31.83 -2.77
N ASN A 167 -13.53 32.16 -3.97
CA ASN A 167 -14.68 31.49 -4.59
C ASN A 167 -14.38 30.02 -4.90
N CYS A 168 -13.14 29.73 -5.33
CA CYS A 168 -12.70 28.36 -5.60
C CYS A 168 -12.65 27.47 -4.33
N LEU A 169 -12.31 28.09 -3.19
CA LEU A 169 -12.27 27.38 -1.90
C LEU A 169 -13.68 27.14 -1.36
N LEU A 170 -14.59 28.09 -1.52
CA LEU A 170 -15.98 27.95 -1.09
C LEU A 170 -16.71 26.88 -1.89
N TYR A 171 -16.52 26.85 -3.21
CA TYR A 171 -17.16 25.85 -4.07
C TYR A 171 -16.78 24.40 -3.69
N THR A 172 -15.53 24.15 -3.31
CA THR A 172 -15.10 22.80 -2.87
C THR A 172 -15.57 22.45 -1.47
N SER A 173 -15.81 23.43 -0.59
CA SER A 173 -16.38 23.14 0.74
C SER A 173 -17.89 22.83 0.65
N ASP A 174 -18.61 23.54 -0.20
CA ASP A 174 -20.06 23.32 -0.38
C ASP A 174 -20.36 21.96 -1.03
N ALA A 175 -19.49 21.48 -1.94
CA ALA A 175 -19.66 20.16 -2.56
C ALA A 175 -19.46 19.00 -1.59
N ALA A 176 -18.75 19.21 -0.45
CA ALA A 176 -18.60 18.20 0.58
C ALA A 176 -19.85 18.03 1.44
N ASP A 177 -20.65 19.10 1.60
CA ASP A 177 -21.89 19.08 2.38
C ASP A 177 -23.07 18.43 1.61
N GLU A 178 -23.01 18.37 0.27
CA GLU A 178 -24.04 17.72 -0.55
C GLU A 178 -23.94 16.18 -0.58
N CYS A 179 -22.84 15.60 -0.12
CA CYS A 179 -22.67 14.14 -0.08
C CYS A 179 -23.30 13.47 1.16
N ASP A 180 -23.80 14.24 2.12
CA ASP A 180 -24.44 13.76 3.36
C ASP A 180 -25.98 13.79 3.35
N SER A 181 -26.61 13.88 2.15
CA SER A 181 -28.08 13.88 2.01
C SER A 181 -28.62 12.69 1.22
#